data_bd35c41266fbcbf10f04e5a7bd47530c
#
_entry.id   bd35c41266fbcbf10f04e5a7bd47530c
#
_cell.length_a   1.000
_cell.length_b   1.000
_cell.length_c   1.000
_cell.angle_alpha   90.00
_cell.angle_beta   90.00
_cell.angle_gamma   90.00
#
_symmetry.space_group_name_H-M   'P 1'
#
loop_
_entity.id
_entity.type
_entity.pdbx_description
1 polymer ?
#
loop_
_entity_poly.entity_id
_entity_poly.type
_entity_poly.pdbx_seq_one_letter_code
_entity_poly.pdbx_strand_id
1 'polypeptide(L)'
;MSASQAGYLGNPLLKKAGTPEEFTEEQIKEYIKCSKDPVHFIENYMKIVNVDEGLVPFDMYSFQKKIVNTIHDNRFTIAKLPRQSGKTTTVIAYFLHFILFNEDVNIAILANKGALARDILGRLQLAYENLPPFLQQGIKVWNRGDMQLENGSKIVAASTSSSAIRGGTYNMILLDEFAFVPKNIAEEFFSSVYPTISSGETTKIVVVSTPCGMNHFYKMWADAQEKKNLYRPIDVHWSEVPGRDQKWKEETIQNTSKEQFQQEFECEFIGSVNTLINASKLKNLPFKEPMQTMGDVEIYEEPQKDHVYTLVVDVSHGEGLDYSAFSVFDVSKQPYRQVAKYRK
;
A
#
# COMPACT_ATOMS: atom_id res chain seq x y z
N MET A 1 -47.65 0.96 2.49
CA MET A 1 -46.31 0.96 1.84
C MET A 1 -46.18 -0.35 1.10
N SER A 2 -46.09 -0.32 -0.25
CA SER A 2 -46.02 -1.54 -1.05
C SER A 2 -44.67 -2.22 -0.81
N ALA A 3 -44.61 -3.57 -0.87
CA ALA A 3 -43.39 -4.38 -0.66
C ALA A 3 -42.25 -4.06 -1.64
N SER A 4 -42.42 -3.14 -2.58
CA SER A 4 -41.44 -2.68 -3.56
C SER A 4 -40.48 -1.59 -3.04
N GLN A 5 -40.69 -1.05 -1.82
CA GLN A 5 -39.85 0.02 -1.22
C GLN A 5 -38.90 -0.49 -0.12
N ALA A 6 -38.88 -1.78 0.17
CA ALA A 6 -37.90 -2.33 1.11
C ALA A 6 -36.58 -2.56 0.37
N GLY A 7 -35.53 -1.82 0.70
CA GLY A 7 -34.19 -2.04 0.18
C GLY A 7 -33.65 -3.44 0.47
N TYR A 8 -32.39 -3.73 0.13
CA TYR A 8 -31.78 -5.03 0.36
C TYR A 8 -31.82 -5.42 1.84
N LEU A 9 -32.40 -6.59 2.14
CA LEU A 9 -32.68 -7.08 3.51
C LEU A 9 -33.39 -6.08 4.44
N GLY A 10 -34.23 -5.20 3.84
CA GLY A 10 -34.98 -4.19 4.60
C GLY A 10 -34.21 -2.90 4.92
N ASN A 11 -32.97 -2.77 4.48
CA ASN A 11 -32.20 -1.52 4.62
C ASN A 11 -32.55 -0.56 3.45
N PRO A 12 -33.21 0.58 3.72
CA PRO A 12 -33.63 1.53 2.67
C PRO A 12 -32.47 2.25 1.98
N LEU A 13 -31.25 2.22 2.56
CA LEU A 13 -30.06 2.82 1.98
C LEU A 13 -29.39 1.91 0.93
N LEU A 14 -29.85 0.67 0.81
CA LEU A 14 -29.26 -0.33 -0.09
C LEU A 14 -30.27 -0.69 -1.18
N LYS A 15 -29.97 -0.34 -2.43
CA LYS A 15 -30.78 -0.72 -3.57
C LYS A 15 -30.75 -2.24 -3.72
N LYS A 16 -31.91 -2.89 -3.81
CA LYS A 16 -32.01 -4.33 -4.05
C LYS A 16 -31.78 -4.63 -5.53
N ALA A 17 -31.08 -5.71 -5.84
CA ALA A 17 -30.89 -6.17 -7.22
C ALA A 17 -32.23 -6.41 -7.93
N GLY A 18 -32.32 -6.01 -9.21
CA GLY A 18 -33.52 -6.09 -10.03
C GLY A 18 -34.57 -5.01 -9.72
N THR A 19 -34.23 -4.00 -8.91
CA THR A 19 -35.13 -2.85 -8.70
C THR A 19 -35.02 -1.91 -9.91
N PRO A 20 -36.10 -1.70 -10.70
CA PRO A 20 -36.06 -0.78 -11.82
C PRO A 20 -35.84 0.66 -11.34
N GLU A 21 -35.09 1.41 -12.09
CA GLU A 21 -34.83 2.83 -11.87
C GLU A 21 -35.20 3.62 -13.13
N GLU A 22 -36.03 4.61 -12.97
CA GLU A 22 -36.35 5.56 -14.06
C GLU A 22 -35.40 6.75 -13.93
N PHE A 23 -34.56 6.94 -14.95
CA PHE A 23 -33.62 8.06 -14.99
C PHE A 23 -34.22 9.26 -15.69
N THR A 24 -34.01 10.45 -15.13
CA THR A 24 -34.24 11.70 -15.88
C THR A 24 -33.09 11.93 -16.87
N GLU A 25 -33.29 12.81 -17.85
CA GLU A 25 -32.25 13.16 -18.82
C GLU A 25 -30.99 13.76 -18.13
N GLU A 26 -31.21 14.54 -17.07
CA GLU A 26 -30.12 15.11 -16.27
C GLU A 26 -29.33 14.03 -15.55
N GLN A 27 -30.02 13.05 -14.95
CA GLN A 27 -29.37 11.91 -14.28
C GLN A 27 -28.57 11.04 -15.25
N ILE A 28 -29.05 10.84 -16.48
CA ILE A 28 -28.31 10.10 -17.52
C ILE A 28 -27.03 10.85 -17.88
N LYS A 29 -27.10 12.16 -18.11
CA LYS A 29 -25.92 12.98 -18.41
C LYS A 29 -24.91 12.94 -17.27
N GLU A 30 -25.39 13.05 -16.03
CA GLU A 30 -24.56 13.03 -14.83
C GLU A 30 -23.93 11.64 -14.59
N TYR A 31 -24.69 10.57 -14.79
CA TYR A 31 -24.17 9.19 -14.73
C TYR A 31 -23.01 8.98 -15.72
N ILE A 32 -23.18 9.43 -16.99
CA ILE A 32 -22.14 9.36 -18.02
C ILE A 32 -20.92 10.19 -17.62
N LYS A 33 -21.11 11.36 -17.02
CA LYS A 33 -20.00 12.19 -16.54
C LYS A 33 -19.26 11.51 -15.39
N CYS A 34 -19.98 11.01 -14.39
CA CYS A 34 -19.42 10.25 -13.27
C CYS A 34 -18.64 9.02 -13.75
N SER A 35 -19.14 8.27 -14.72
CA SER A 35 -18.46 7.07 -15.23
C SER A 35 -17.11 7.35 -15.89
N LYS A 36 -16.94 8.54 -16.47
CA LYS A 36 -15.71 8.94 -17.16
C LYS A 36 -14.72 9.70 -16.29
N ASP A 37 -15.19 10.33 -15.22
CA ASP A 37 -14.37 11.18 -14.35
C ASP A 37 -14.51 10.74 -12.89
N PRO A 38 -13.58 9.92 -12.39
CA PRO A 38 -13.61 9.47 -11.01
C PRO A 38 -13.45 10.60 -10.00
N VAL A 39 -12.71 11.67 -10.32
CA VAL A 39 -12.58 12.84 -9.45
C VAL A 39 -13.90 13.56 -9.32
N HIS A 40 -14.60 13.79 -10.44
CA HIS A 40 -15.93 14.39 -10.43
C HIS A 40 -16.92 13.57 -9.59
N PHE A 41 -16.96 12.24 -9.78
CA PHE A 41 -17.81 11.35 -9.00
C PHE A 41 -17.54 11.48 -7.50
N ILE A 42 -16.27 11.39 -7.11
CA ILE A 42 -15.87 11.39 -5.69
C ILE A 42 -16.25 12.73 -5.04
N GLU A 43 -15.91 13.86 -5.64
CA GLU A 43 -16.14 15.17 -5.04
C GLU A 43 -17.62 15.56 -4.95
N ASN A 44 -18.46 15.06 -5.87
CA ASN A 44 -19.87 15.46 -5.89
C ASN A 44 -20.78 14.48 -5.13
N TYR A 45 -20.40 13.21 -4.99
CA TYR A 45 -21.32 12.18 -4.49
C TYR A 45 -20.82 11.38 -3.30
N MET A 46 -19.50 11.35 -3.06
CA MET A 46 -19.00 10.58 -1.93
C MET A 46 -19.01 11.35 -0.62
N LYS A 47 -19.33 10.62 0.44
CA LYS A 47 -19.20 11.09 1.82
C LYS A 47 -18.23 10.22 2.59
N ILE A 48 -17.52 10.82 3.51
CA ILE A 48 -16.55 10.17 4.40
C ILE A 48 -16.81 10.55 5.85
N VAL A 49 -16.33 9.75 6.78
CA VAL A 49 -16.38 10.09 8.21
C VAL A 49 -15.14 10.92 8.56
N ASN A 50 -15.38 12.15 8.97
CA ASN A 50 -14.42 13.00 9.64
C ASN A 50 -14.53 12.79 11.15
N VAL A 51 -13.39 12.80 11.87
CA VAL A 51 -13.39 12.52 13.33
C VAL A 51 -14.12 13.60 14.11
N ASP A 52 -14.04 14.85 13.67
CA ASP A 52 -14.60 16.00 14.39
C ASP A 52 -16.01 16.37 13.91
N GLU A 53 -16.30 16.19 12.62
CA GLU A 53 -17.54 16.66 12.01
C GLU A 53 -18.53 15.53 11.65
N GLY A 54 -18.12 14.25 11.80
CA GLY A 54 -18.94 13.10 11.45
C GLY A 54 -18.97 12.86 9.94
N LEU A 55 -20.16 12.62 9.37
CA LEU A 55 -20.32 12.31 7.94
C LEU A 55 -20.32 13.59 7.10
N VAL A 56 -19.28 13.80 6.29
CA VAL A 56 -19.07 15.00 5.46
C VAL A 56 -18.85 14.63 3.98
N PRO A 57 -19.09 15.55 3.03
CA PRO A 57 -18.66 15.37 1.64
C PRO A 57 -17.15 15.12 1.56
N PHE A 58 -16.70 14.34 0.58
CA PHE A 58 -15.28 14.11 0.37
C PHE A 58 -14.67 15.19 -0.53
N ASP A 59 -14.32 16.32 0.06
CA ASP A 59 -13.53 17.35 -0.61
C ASP A 59 -12.05 16.92 -0.64
N MET A 60 -11.60 16.48 -1.82
CA MET A 60 -10.26 15.90 -1.98
C MET A 60 -9.17 16.95 -2.04
N TYR A 61 -8.11 16.74 -1.28
CA TYR A 61 -6.86 17.50 -1.42
C TYR A 61 -6.21 17.27 -2.79
N SER A 62 -5.37 18.20 -3.23
CA SER A 62 -4.71 18.12 -4.54
C SER A 62 -3.90 16.82 -4.73
N PHE A 63 -3.19 16.37 -3.70
CA PHE A 63 -2.46 15.11 -3.75
C PHE A 63 -3.39 13.88 -3.82
N GLN A 64 -4.58 13.93 -3.22
CA GLN A 64 -5.57 12.86 -3.30
C GLN A 64 -6.15 12.75 -4.72
N LYS A 65 -6.46 13.86 -5.38
CA LYS A 65 -6.83 13.90 -6.80
C LYS A 65 -5.74 13.29 -7.69
N LYS A 66 -4.47 13.63 -7.41
CA LYS A 66 -3.32 13.04 -8.11
C LYS A 66 -3.25 11.53 -7.91
N ILE A 67 -3.52 11.01 -6.71
CA ILE A 67 -3.58 9.56 -6.43
C ILE A 67 -4.68 8.90 -7.28
N VAL A 68 -5.90 9.44 -7.25
CA VAL A 68 -7.05 8.93 -8.03
C VAL A 68 -6.70 8.86 -9.51
N ASN A 69 -6.21 9.96 -10.10
CA ASN A 69 -5.83 10.01 -11.51
C ASN A 69 -4.70 9.05 -11.85
N THR A 70 -3.68 8.95 -10.97
CA THR A 70 -2.57 8.01 -11.20
C THR A 70 -3.06 6.56 -11.21
N ILE A 71 -3.96 6.16 -10.32
CA ILE A 71 -4.56 4.81 -10.31
C ILE A 71 -5.43 4.61 -11.56
N HIS A 72 -6.19 5.65 -11.97
CA HIS A 72 -7.03 5.59 -13.16
C HIS A 72 -6.21 5.32 -14.42
N ASP A 73 -5.12 6.06 -14.61
CA ASP A 73 -4.33 6.04 -15.83
C ASP A 73 -3.30 4.91 -15.90
N ASN A 74 -2.94 4.30 -14.77
CA ASN A 74 -1.85 3.32 -14.72
C ASN A 74 -2.30 1.97 -14.15
N ARG A 75 -1.63 0.90 -14.58
CA ARG A 75 -1.87 -0.46 -14.08
C ARG A 75 -1.26 -0.69 -12.70
N PHE A 76 -0.08 -0.16 -12.46
CA PHE A 76 0.70 -0.40 -11.26
C PHE A 76 1.01 0.93 -10.58
N THR A 77 0.54 1.09 -9.35
CA THR A 77 0.76 2.29 -8.53
C THR A 77 1.35 1.88 -7.19
N ILE A 78 2.42 2.56 -6.79
CA ILE A 78 2.99 2.43 -5.45
C ILE A 78 2.99 3.81 -4.77
N ALA A 79 2.35 3.91 -3.62
CA ALA A 79 2.17 5.17 -2.92
C ALA A 79 2.78 5.13 -1.51
N LYS A 80 3.74 6.00 -1.29
CA LYS A 80 4.39 6.24 0.00
C LYS A 80 3.82 7.52 0.59
N LEU A 81 3.01 7.39 1.64
CA LEU A 81 2.25 8.51 2.20
C LEU A 81 2.37 8.57 3.72
N PRO A 82 2.32 9.79 4.29
CA PRO A 82 2.34 9.97 5.72
C PRO A 82 1.11 9.39 6.39
N ARG A 83 1.24 9.06 7.66
CA ARG A 83 0.13 8.60 8.48
C ARG A 83 -0.98 9.65 8.53
N GLN A 84 -2.25 9.19 8.57
CA GLN A 84 -3.45 10.05 8.63
C GLN A 84 -3.53 11.10 7.49
N SER A 85 -3.05 10.77 6.30
CA SER A 85 -3.20 11.60 5.08
C SER A 85 -4.46 11.25 4.27
N GLY A 86 -5.31 10.35 4.76
CA GLY A 86 -6.48 9.87 4.01
C GLY A 86 -6.15 8.89 2.88
N LYS A 87 -4.92 8.30 2.87
CA LYS A 87 -4.46 7.40 1.81
C LYS A 87 -5.45 6.29 1.47
N THR A 88 -5.86 5.51 2.47
CA THR A 88 -6.80 4.39 2.29
C THR A 88 -8.17 4.87 1.82
N THR A 89 -8.68 5.96 2.40
CA THR A 89 -9.96 6.58 2.00
C THR A 89 -9.95 7.00 0.53
N THR A 90 -8.86 7.60 0.05
CA THR A 90 -8.71 8.02 -1.35
C THR A 90 -8.71 6.81 -2.30
N VAL A 91 -8.02 5.72 -1.96
CA VAL A 91 -7.97 4.52 -2.80
C VAL A 91 -9.32 3.82 -2.85
N ILE A 92 -10.02 3.66 -1.71
CA ILE A 92 -11.35 3.03 -1.69
C ILE A 92 -12.41 3.87 -2.40
N ALA A 93 -12.25 5.19 -2.44
CA ALA A 93 -13.11 6.08 -3.22
C ALA A 93 -13.01 5.75 -4.72
N TYR A 94 -11.80 5.57 -5.22
CA TYR A 94 -11.60 5.11 -6.60
C TYR A 94 -12.13 3.69 -6.82
N PHE A 95 -11.99 2.79 -5.84
CA PHE A 95 -12.51 1.43 -5.94
C PHE A 95 -14.04 1.40 -6.02
N LEU A 96 -14.70 2.26 -5.26
CA LEU A 96 -16.15 2.42 -5.35
C LEU A 96 -16.56 2.90 -6.74
N HIS A 97 -15.90 3.93 -7.29
CA HIS A 97 -16.12 4.34 -8.67
C HIS A 97 -15.93 3.17 -9.64
N PHE A 98 -14.82 2.44 -9.52
CA PHE A 98 -14.47 1.37 -10.44
C PHE A 98 -15.52 0.24 -10.46
N ILE A 99 -16.03 -0.20 -9.29
CA ILE A 99 -17.01 -1.29 -9.21
C ILE A 99 -18.41 -0.85 -9.67
N LEU A 100 -18.76 0.44 -9.54
CA LEU A 100 -20.05 0.97 -9.95
C LEU A 100 -20.18 1.12 -11.47
N PHE A 101 -19.11 1.51 -12.14
CA PHE A 101 -19.11 1.89 -13.55
C PHE A 101 -18.43 0.87 -14.48
N ASN A 102 -18.04 -0.31 -13.96
CA ASN A 102 -17.54 -1.42 -14.77
C ASN A 102 -18.33 -2.69 -14.45
N GLU A 103 -18.56 -3.51 -15.45
CA GLU A 103 -19.29 -4.77 -15.31
C GLU A 103 -18.33 -5.94 -15.09
N ASP A 104 -18.77 -6.96 -14.35
CA ASP A 104 -18.06 -8.24 -14.11
C ASP A 104 -16.64 -8.08 -13.57
N VAL A 105 -16.37 -7.00 -12.80
CA VAL A 105 -15.04 -6.77 -12.22
C VAL A 105 -14.92 -7.31 -10.81
N ASN A 106 -13.76 -7.92 -10.53
CA ASN A 106 -13.41 -8.46 -9.23
C ASN A 106 -12.30 -7.61 -8.59
N ILE A 107 -12.52 -7.17 -7.36
CA ILE A 107 -11.58 -6.37 -6.58
C ILE A 107 -11.19 -7.14 -5.31
N ALA A 108 -9.90 -7.17 -4.97
CA ALA A 108 -9.40 -7.65 -3.69
C ALA A 108 -8.84 -6.50 -2.86
N ILE A 109 -9.31 -6.37 -1.62
CA ILE A 109 -8.75 -5.48 -0.59
C ILE A 109 -7.92 -6.35 0.35
N LEU A 110 -6.62 -6.16 0.36
CA LEU A 110 -5.69 -6.92 1.18
C LEU A 110 -4.94 -5.98 2.14
N ALA A 111 -4.88 -6.35 3.41
CA ALA A 111 -4.14 -5.65 4.43
C ALA A 111 -3.32 -6.63 5.28
N ASN A 112 -2.36 -6.13 6.05
CA ASN A 112 -1.54 -6.96 6.94
C ASN A 112 -2.35 -7.79 7.95
N LYS A 113 -3.59 -7.35 8.27
CA LYS A 113 -4.54 -8.06 9.15
C LYS A 113 -5.92 -8.10 8.49
N GLY A 114 -6.61 -9.25 8.55
CA GLY A 114 -7.95 -9.39 7.99
C GLY A 114 -9.00 -8.47 8.63
N ALA A 115 -8.84 -8.11 9.91
CA ALA A 115 -9.71 -7.13 10.56
C ALA A 115 -9.59 -5.74 9.90
N LEU A 116 -8.37 -5.31 9.55
CA LEU A 116 -8.14 -4.05 8.85
C LEU A 116 -8.74 -4.07 7.44
N ALA A 117 -8.56 -5.16 6.69
CA ALA A 117 -9.15 -5.29 5.35
C ALA A 117 -10.70 -5.17 5.41
N ARG A 118 -11.33 -5.79 6.41
CA ARG A 118 -12.79 -5.66 6.62
C ARG A 118 -13.21 -4.27 7.04
N ASP A 119 -12.42 -3.56 7.84
CA ASP A 119 -12.68 -2.15 8.17
C ASP A 119 -12.63 -1.25 6.92
N ILE A 120 -11.66 -1.49 6.04
CA ILE A 120 -11.53 -0.78 4.75
C ILE A 120 -12.75 -1.03 3.88
N LEU A 121 -13.21 -2.29 3.75
CA LEU A 121 -14.45 -2.60 3.04
C LEU A 121 -15.66 -1.92 3.68
N GLY A 122 -15.76 -1.90 5.01
CA GLY A 122 -16.84 -1.22 5.74
C GLY A 122 -16.91 0.28 5.43
N ARG A 123 -15.78 0.96 5.27
CA ARG A 123 -15.74 2.38 4.85
C ARG A 123 -16.25 2.56 3.42
N LEU A 124 -15.91 1.65 2.51
CA LEU A 124 -16.43 1.66 1.14
C LEU A 124 -17.95 1.43 1.15
N GLN A 125 -18.42 0.48 1.96
CA GLN A 125 -19.85 0.20 2.13
C GLN A 125 -20.61 1.43 2.67
N LEU A 126 -20.08 2.13 3.66
CA LEU A 126 -20.67 3.36 4.16
C LEU A 126 -20.74 4.45 3.10
N ALA A 127 -19.70 4.60 2.28
CA ALA A 127 -19.73 5.54 1.16
C ALA A 127 -20.80 5.16 0.14
N TYR A 128 -20.95 3.87 -0.17
CA TYR A 128 -22.01 3.36 -1.06
C TYR A 128 -23.42 3.66 -0.51
N GLU A 129 -23.70 3.43 0.77
CA GLU A 129 -25.00 3.70 1.41
C GLU A 129 -25.44 5.17 1.31
N ASN A 130 -24.47 6.08 1.15
CA ASN A 130 -24.71 7.51 1.05
C ASN A 130 -24.81 8.03 -0.39
N LEU A 131 -24.69 7.16 -1.39
CA LEU A 131 -24.88 7.55 -2.79
C LEU A 131 -26.37 7.77 -3.10
N PRO A 132 -26.70 8.70 -4.00
CA PRO A 132 -28.05 8.81 -4.50
C PRO A 132 -28.46 7.55 -5.27
N PRO A 133 -29.76 7.15 -5.24
CA PRO A 133 -30.24 5.89 -5.83
C PRO A 133 -29.84 5.68 -7.30
N PHE A 134 -29.81 6.73 -8.11
CA PHE A 134 -29.47 6.62 -9.52
C PHE A 134 -28.00 6.27 -9.79
N LEU A 135 -27.10 6.40 -8.80
CA LEU A 135 -25.69 5.96 -8.87
C LEU A 135 -25.45 4.59 -8.21
N GLN A 136 -26.44 4.08 -7.45
CA GLN A 136 -26.32 2.77 -6.83
C GLN A 136 -26.64 1.64 -7.82
N GLN A 137 -25.77 0.64 -7.89
CA GLN A 137 -26.07 -0.66 -8.48
C GLN A 137 -26.84 -1.52 -7.46
N GLY A 138 -27.73 -2.40 -7.88
CA GLY A 138 -28.43 -3.28 -6.96
C GLY A 138 -27.50 -4.24 -6.23
N ILE A 139 -27.79 -4.53 -4.96
CA ILE A 139 -26.99 -5.40 -4.10
C ILE A 139 -27.44 -6.86 -4.23
N LYS A 140 -26.51 -7.79 -4.48
CA LYS A 140 -26.69 -9.23 -4.41
C LYS A 140 -26.11 -9.84 -3.12
N VAL A 141 -24.92 -9.36 -2.69
CA VAL A 141 -24.26 -9.80 -1.45
C VAL A 141 -23.75 -8.57 -0.69
N TRP A 142 -24.01 -8.56 0.62
CA TRP A 142 -23.55 -7.50 1.50
C TRP A 142 -23.20 -8.06 2.86
N ASN A 143 -21.92 -8.21 3.13
CA ASN A 143 -21.44 -8.66 4.43
C ASN A 143 -20.08 -8.04 4.76
N ARG A 144 -19.48 -8.40 5.89
CA ARG A 144 -18.22 -7.82 6.37
C ARG A 144 -17.00 -8.21 5.54
N GLY A 145 -17.07 -9.28 4.77
CA GLY A 145 -15.94 -9.84 4.02
C GLY A 145 -16.05 -9.64 2.52
N ASP A 146 -17.28 -9.46 2.02
CA ASP A 146 -17.51 -9.28 0.59
C ASP A 146 -18.77 -8.48 0.28
N MET A 147 -18.77 -7.88 -0.91
CA MET A 147 -19.86 -7.12 -1.49
C MET A 147 -19.99 -7.53 -2.95
N GLN A 148 -21.22 -7.81 -3.41
CA GLN A 148 -21.50 -8.14 -4.81
C GLN A 148 -22.65 -7.32 -5.33
N LEU A 149 -22.48 -6.73 -6.51
CA LEU A 149 -23.43 -5.90 -7.20
C LEU A 149 -24.17 -6.66 -8.30
N GLU A 150 -25.30 -6.12 -8.77
CA GLU A 150 -26.09 -6.71 -9.85
C GLU A 150 -25.39 -6.67 -11.21
N ASN A 151 -24.49 -5.71 -11.45
CA ASN A 151 -23.65 -5.65 -12.64
C ASN A 151 -22.56 -6.75 -12.71
N GLY A 152 -22.61 -7.75 -11.83
CA GLY A 152 -21.65 -8.87 -11.77
C GLY A 152 -20.39 -8.57 -10.98
N SER A 153 -20.15 -7.32 -10.64
CA SER A 153 -18.91 -6.89 -9.96
C SER A 153 -18.91 -7.23 -8.47
N LYS A 154 -17.72 -7.56 -7.93
CA LYS A 154 -17.56 -7.92 -6.52
C LYS A 154 -16.28 -7.39 -5.90
N ILE A 155 -16.31 -7.18 -4.59
CA ILE A 155 -15.15 -6.84 -3.75
C ILE A 155 -15.04 -7.88 -2.65
N VAL A 156 -13.82 -8.35 -2.40
CA VAL A 156 -13.49 -9.23 -1.26
C VAL A 156 -12.40 -8.59 -0.40
N ALA A 157 -12.51 -8.77 0.92
CA ALA A 157 -11.56 -8.26 1.91
C ALA A 157 -10.91 -9.40 2.67
N ALA A 158 -9.57 -9.51 2.62
CA ALA A 158 -8.81 -10.55 3.28
C ALA A 158 -7.47 -10.04 3.83
N SER A 159 -6.81 -10.84 4.68
CA SER A 159 -5.42 -10.57 5.06
C SER A 159 -4.48 -10.88 3.90
N THR A 160 -3.39 -10.12 3.78
CA THR A 160 -2.31 -10.45 2.84
C THR A 160 -1.66 -11.76 3.28
N SER A 161 -1.87 -12.81 2.50
CA SER A 161 -1.27 -14.13 2.69
C SER A 161 -1.03 -14.78 1.33
N SER A 162 -0.15 -15.78 1.27
CA SER A 162 0.17 -16.50 0.03
C SER A 162 -1.03 -17.18 -0.62
N SER A 163 -2.08 -17.45 0.14
CA SER A 163 -3.31 -18.14 -0.32
C SER A 163 -4.53 -17.22 -0.44
N ALA A 164 -4.46 -15.97 0.02
CA ALA A 164 -5.63 -15.10 0.20
C ALA A 164 -6.49 -14.91 -1.04
N ILE A 165 -5.86 -14.87 -2.22
CA ILE A 165 -6.53 -14.66 -3.51
C ILE A 165 -6.06 -15.65 -4.57
N ARG A 166 -5.42 -16.77 -4.14
CA ARG A 166 -4.95 -17.82 -5.05
C ARG A 166 -6.13 -18.47 -5.77
N GLY A 167 -6.03 -18.62 -7.07
CA GLY A 167 -7.07 -19.23 -7.91
C GLY A 167 -8.24 -18.32 -8.28
N GLY A 168 -8.26 -17.07 -7.79
CA GLY A 168 -9.21 -16.05 -8.23
C GLY A 168 -8.67 -15.21 -9.38
N THR A 169 -9.55 -14.67 -10.22
CA THR A 169 -9.21 -13.66 -11.21
C THR A 169 -9.64 -12.29 -10.69
N TYR A 170 -8.72 -11.33 -10.66
CA TYR A 170 -8.97 -9.99 -10.13
C TYR A 170 -8.58 -8.92 -11.15
N ASN A 171 -9.46 -7.94 -11.30
CA ASN A 171 -9.23 -6.76 -12.14
C ASN A 171 -8.45 -5.67 -11.38
N MET A 172 -8.58 -5.65 -10.04
CA MET A 172 -7.87 -4.69 -9.21
C MET A 172 -7.55 -5.27 -7.83
N ILE A 173 -6.35 -4.96 -7.33
CA ILE A 173 -5.89 -5.40 -6.00
C ILE A 173 -5.34 -4.20 -5.24
N LEU A 174 -5.83 -3.98 -4.01
CA LEU A 174 -5.22 -3.09 -3.03
C LEU A 174 -4.35 -3.91 -2.08
N LEU A 175 -3.11 -3.48 -1.90
CA LEU A 175 -2.21 -3.90 -0.83
C LEU A 175 -2.03 -2.72 0.13
N ASP A 176 -2.85 -2.68 1.19
CA ASP A 176 -2.81 -1.62 2.19
C ASP A 176 -1.85 -1.98 3.34
N GLU A 177 -1.12 -0.97 3.82
CA GLU A 177 -0.06 -1.10 4.84
C GLU A 177 0.96 -2.20 4.51
N PHE A 178 1.34 -2.29 3.24
CA PHE A 178 2.17 -3.38 2.73
C PHE A 178 3.57 -3.44 3.33
N ALA A 179 4.14 -2.30 3.76
CA ALA A 179 5.42 -2.27 4.47
C ALA A 179 5.41 -3.04 5.81
N PHE A 180 4.23 -3.33 6.37
CA PHE A 180 4.06 -4.08 7.61
C PHE A 180 3.79 -5.57 7.40
N VAL A 181 3.79 -6.03 6.15
CA VAL A 181 3.67 -7.46 5.84
C VAL A 181 5.03 -8.14 6.04
N PRO A 182 5.11 -9.27 6.77
CA PRO A 182 6.36 -10.00 6.94
C PRO A 182 7.01 -10.36 5.60
N LYS A 183 8.36 -10.31 5.55
CA LYS A 183 9.13 -10.47 4.30
C LYS A 183 8.79 -11.76 3.56
N ASN A 184 8.78 -12.89 4.26
CA ASN A 184 8.46 -14.20 3.69
C ASN A 184 7.06 -14.24 3.07
N ILE A 185 6.05 -13.64 3.74
CA ILE A 185 4.68 -13.55 3.23
C ILE A 185 4.62 -12.64 2.00
N ALA A 186 5.32 -11.52 2.01
CA ALA A 186 5.36 -10.60 0.87
C ALA A 186 5.97 -11.24 -0.38
N GLU A 187 7.11 -11.95 -0.23
CA GLU A 187 7.78 -12.66 -1.32
C GLU A 187 6.92 -13.80 -1.89
N GLU A 188 6.35 -14.61 -1.01
CA GLU A 188 5.45 -15.72 -1.41
C GLU A 188 4.18 -15.20 -2.07
N PHE A 189 3.59 -14.11 -1.57
CA PHE A 189 2.44 -13.46 -2.17
C PHE A 189 2.73 -13.03 -3.61
N PHE A 190 3.81 -12.30 -3.85
CA PHE A 190 4.15 -11.87 -5.21
C PHE A 190 4.43 -13.04 -6.14
N SER A 191 5.14 -14.08 -5.68
CA SER A 191 5.41 -15.25 -6.52
C SER A 191 4.14 -16.02 -6.89
N SER A 192 3.13 -16.06 -6.02
CA SER A 192 1.88 -16.80 -6.23
C SER A 192 0.77 -15.99 -6.90
N VAL A 193 0.73 -14.68 -6.68
CA VAL A 193 -0.37 -13.80 -7.16
C VAL A 193 0.01 -13.05 -8.41
N TYR A 194 1.27 -12.68 -8.59
CA TYR A 194 1.73 -11.93 -9.76
C TYR A 194 1.40 -12.61 -11.11
N PRO A 195 1.53 -13.93 -11.28
CA PRO A 195 1.12 -14.61 -12.51
C PRO A 195 -0.37 -14.41 -12.84
N THR A 196 -1.23 -14.41 -11.83
CA THR A 196 -2.68 -14.17 -11.99
C THR A 196 -2.99 -12.76 -12.46
N ILE A 197 -2.19 -11.79 -12.01
CA ILE A 197 -2.33 -10.38 -12.37
C ILE A 197 -1.72 -10.08 -13.73
N SER A 198 -0.61 -10.72 -14.05
CA SER A 198 0.12 -10.49 -15.31
C SER A 198 -0.62 -11.03 -16.53
N SER A 199 -1.56 -11.97 -16.35
CA SER A 199 -2.37 -12.55 -17.43
C SER A 199 -3.38 -11.57 -18.02
N GLY A 200 -3.77 -10.52 -17.31
CA GLY A 200 -4.70 -9.49 -17.80
C GLY A 200 -3.97 -8.22 -18.26
N GLU A 201 -4.37 -7.66 -19.39
CA GLU A 201 -3.79 -6.39 -19.90
C GLU A 201 -4.24 -5.16 -19.10
N THR A 202 -5.39 -5.23 -18.44
CA THR A 202 -6.04 -4.10 -17.75
C THR A 202 -6.01 -4.21 -16.22
N THR A 203 -5.51 -5.32 -15.67
CA THR A 203 -5.46 -5.55 -14.23
C THR A 203 -4.59 -4.50 -13.53
N LYS A 204 -5.08 -3.97 -12.40
CA LYS A 204 -4.42 -2.93 -11.63
C LYS A 204 -3.96 -3.43 -10.27
N ILE A 205 -2.78 -2.99 -9.84
CA ILE A 205 -2.29 -3.17 -8.47
C ILE A 205 -2.00 -1.81 -7.86
N VAL A 206 -2.55 -1.59 -6.69
CA VAL A 206 -2.32 -0.39 -5.89
C VAL A 206 -1.66 -0.81 -4.57
N VAL A 207 -0.42 -0.41 -4.37
CA VAL A 207 0.35 -0.67 -3.14
C VAL A 207 0.45 0.63 -2.36
N VAL A 208 -0.02 0.63 -1.11
CA VAL A 208 -0.03 1.84 -0.27
C VAL A 208 0.56 1.51 1.09
N SER A 209 1.46 2.35 1.58
CA SER A 209 1.98 2.21 2.95
C SER A 209 2.65 3.48 3.46
N THR A 210 2.77 3.60 4.78
CA THR A 210 3.89 4.31 5.41
C THR A 210 5.12 3.40 5.37
N PRO A 211 6.36 3.94 5.32
CA PRO A 211 7.59 3.13 5.36
C PRO A 211 7.74 2.37 6.68
N CYS A 212 8.32 1.18 6.61
CA CYS A 212 8.68 0.39 7.78
C CYS A 212 9.97 -0.39 7.50
N GLY A 213 11.13 0.24 7.69
CA GLY A 213 12.43 -0.37 7.41
C GLY A 213 12.72 -0.62 5.93
N MET A 214 13.85 -1.27 5.63
CA MET A 214 14.30 -1.60 4.26
C MET A 214 13.81 -2.99 3.84
N ASN A 215 12.51 -3.14 3.72
CA ASN A 215 11.83 -4.41 3.41
C ASN A 215 11.44 -4.52 1.92
N HIS A 216 10.51 -5.43 1.60
CA HIS A 216 10.03 -5.62 0.23
C HIS A 216 9.38 -4.36 -0.37
N PHE A 217 8.62 -3.60 0.43
CA PHE A 217 8.04 -2.32 0.00
C PHE A 217 9.11 -1.29 -0.36
N TYR A 218 10.20 -1.20 0.45
CA TYR A 218 11.35 -0.36 0.14
C TYR A 218 11.98 -0.72 -1.22
N LYS A 219 12.21 -2.02 -1.45
CA LYS A 219 12.77 -2.49 -2.73
C LYS A 219 11.89 -2.11 -3.91
N MET A 220 10.58 -2.38 -3.81
CA MET A 220 9.62 -1.99 -4.86
C MET A 220 9.62 -0.49 -5.11
N TRP A 221 9.68 0.30 -4.04
CA TRP A 221 9.73 1.77 -4.12
C TRP A 221 11.01 2.26 -4.79
N ALA A 222 12.19 1.79 -4.38
CA ALA A 222 13.46 2.15 -4.96
C ALA A 222 13.52 1.78 -6.45
N ASP A 223 13.11 0.55 -6.81
CA ASP A 223 13.04 0.10 -8.19
C ASP A 223 12.06 0.94 -9.04
N ALA A 224 10.95 1.43 -8.45
CA ALA A 224 10.01 2.32 -9.13
C ALA A 224 10.62 3.72 -9.39
N GLN A 225 11.35 4.28 -8.41
CA GLN A 225 12.07 5.55 -8.56
C GLN A 225 13.13 5.48 -9.67
N GLU A 226 13.83 4.36 -9.77
CA GLU A 226 14.85 4.11 -10.78
C GLU A 226 14.28 3.59 -12.11
N LYS A 227 12.94 3.45 -12.23
CA LYS A 227 12.23 2.91 -13.41
C LYS A 227 12.65 1.47 -13.76
N LYS A 228 13.08 0.70 -12.78
CA LYS A 228 13.42 -0.73 -12.92
C LYS A 228 12.20 -1.64 -12.88
N ASN A 229 11.06 -1.15 -12.42
CA ASN A 229 9.77 -1.82 -12.45
C ASN A 229 8.70 -0.92 -13.10
N LEU A 230 7.48 -1.46 -13.29
CA LEU A 230 6.38 -0.76 -13.95
C LEU A 230 5.53 0.10 -13.01
N TYR A 231 5.83 0.13 -11.71
CA TYR A 231 5.06 0.90 -10.75
C TYR A 231 5.27 2.41 -10.94
N ARG A 232 4.16 3.15 -10.87
CA ARG A 232 4.18 4.63 -10.80
C ARG A 232 4.28 5.06 -9.35
N PRO A 233 5.41 5.65 -8.92
CA PRO A 233 5.58 6.06 -7.54
C PRO A 233 4.84 7.38 -7.26
N ILE A 234 4.14 7.41 -6.12
CA ILE A 234 3.53 8.62 -5.55
C ILE A 234 4.14 8.85 -4.18
N ASP A 235 4.76 10.00 -4.01
CA ASP A 235 5.26 10.50 -2.73
C ASP A 235 4.46 11.73 -2.33
N VAL A 236 4.09 11.81 -1.05
CA VAL A 236 3.37 12.96 -0.48
C VAL A 236 4.12 13.42 0.76
N HIS A 237 4.50 14.68 0.77
CA HIS A 237 5.14 15.28 1.94
C HIS A 237 4.09 15.57 3.02
N TRP A 238 4.46 15.45 4.28
CA TRP A 238 3.54 15.67 5.40
C TRP A 238 2.90 17.08 5.39
N SER A 239 3.62 18.10 4.93
CA SER A 239 3.12 19.48 4.86
C SER A 239 2.09 19.71 3.72
N GLU A 240 1.89 18.75 2.82
CA GLU A 240 0.81 18.83 1.84
C GLU A 240 -0.56 18.50 2.45
N VAL A 241 -0.57 17.93 3.67
CA VAL A 241 -1.81 17.66 4.40
C VAL A 241 -2.24 18.93 5.13
N PRO A 242 -3.42 19.49 4.86
CA PRO A 242 -3.90 20.70 5.51
C PRO A 242 -3.88 20.64 7.04
N GLY A 243 -3.53 21.76 7.67
CA GLY A 243 -3.40 21.87 9.12
C GLY A 243 -2.06 21.38 9.68
N ARG A 244 -1.14 20.90 8.83
CA ARG A 244 0.20 20.45 9.24
C ARG A 244 1.24 21.50 8.88
N ASP A 245 1.55 22.37 9.83
CA ASP A 245 2.59 23.38 9.75
C ASP A 245 3.82 23.03 10.61
N GLN A 246 4.76 23.92 10.72
CA GLN A 246 5.97 23.73 11.51
C GLN A 246 5.67 23.55 13.00
N LYS A 247 4.66 24.27 13.53
CA LYS A 247 4.22 24.14 14.92
C LYS A 247 3.67 22.74 15.19
N TRP A 248 2.79 22.26 14.31
CA TRP A 248 2.28 20.90 14.38
C TRP A 248 3.40 19.84 14.37
N LYS A 249 4.43 20.03 13.52
CA LYS A 249 5.62 19.16 13.50
C LYS A 249 6.34 19.13 14.85
N GLU A 250 6.61 20.30 15.43
CA GLU A 250 7.31 20.41 16.71
C GLU A 250 6.52 19.76 17.84
N GLU A 251 5.21 20.01 17.93
CA GLU A 251 4.32 19.38 18.90
C GLU A 251 4.24 17.85 18.73
N THR A 252 4.20 17.38 17.49
CA THR A 252 4.18 15.93 17.20
C THR A 252 5.49 15.26 17.62
N ILE A 253 6.64 15.88 17.36
CA ILE A 253 7.96 15.38 17.79
C ILE A 253 8.06 15.37 19.32
N GLN A 254 7.56 16.40 20.01
CA GLN A 254 7.56 16.45 21.49
C GLN A 254 6.71 15.32 22.09
N ASN A 255 5.57 15.00 21.48
CA ASN A 255 4.65 13.96 21.98
C ASN A 255 5.04 12.54 21.56
N THR A 256 5.98 12.39 20.63
CA THR A 256 6.45 11.09 20.12
C THR A 256 7.98 11.01 20.18
N SER A 257 8.64 11.00 19.04
CA SER A 257 10.08 11.17 18.89
C SER A 257 10.42 11.67 17.49
N LYS A 258 11.64 12.17 17.32
CA LYS A 258 12.12 12.60 16.01
C LYS A 258 12.18 11.44 15.01
N GLU A 259 12.63 10.27 15.46
CA GLU A 259 12.70 9.06 14.64
C GLU A 259 11.31 8.59 14.20
N GLN A 260 10.34 8.62 15.12
CA GLN A 260 8.95 8.28 14.78
C GLN A 260 8.35 9.28 13.80
N PHE A 261 8.63 10.57 13.96
CA PHE A 261 8.19 11.59 13.01
C PHE A 261 8.79 11.36 11.61
N GLN A 262 10.08 11.08 11.53
CA GLN A 262 10.77 10.77 10.27
C GLN A 262 10.15 9.56 9.57
N GLN A 263 9.83 8.50 10.30
CA GLN A 263 9.22 7.30 9.71
C GLN A 263 7.77 7.51 9.30
N GLU A 264 6.93 8.04 10.21
CA GLU A 264 5.47 8.04 10.04
C GLU A 264 4.97 9.25 9.22
N PHE A 265 5.71 10.35 9.23
CA PHE A 265 5.29 11.60 8.59
C PHE A 265 6.24 12.08 7.48
N GLU A 266 7.54 12.06 7.67
CA GLU A 266 8.51 12.35 6.61
C GLU A 266 8.68 11.16 5.64
N CYS A 267 8.08 10.02 5.98
CA CYS A 267 8.09 8.81 5.17
C CYS A 267 9.51 8.34 4.80
N GLU A 268 10.45 8.50 5.73
CA GLU A 268 11.80 7.99 5.54
C GLU A 268 11.87 6.48 5.80
N PHE A 269 12.58 5.77 4.95
CA PHE A 269 12.91 4.37 5.19
C PHE A 269 14.04 4.29 6.21
N ILE A 270 13.67 4.35 7.49
CA ILE A 270 14.60 4.20 8.58
C ILE A 270 14.87 2.71 8.78
N GLY A 271 16.13 2.29 8.83
CA GLY A 271 16.50 0.90 9.17
C GLY A 271 15.90 0.52 10.52
N SER A 272 15.81 -0.79 10.82
CA SER A 272 15.08 -1.29 12.00
C SER A 272 15.44 -0.50 13.27
N VAL A 273 14.43 -0.13 14.04
CA VAL A 273 14.55 0.64 15.31
C VAL A 273 15.43 -0.10 16.36
N ASN A 274 15.65 -1.41 16.16
CA ASN A 274 16.42 -2.30 17.05
C ASN A 274 17.82 -2.62 16.54
N THR A 275 18.40 -1.83 15.63
CA THR A 275 19.81 -2.02 15.26
C THR A 275 20.74 -1.41 16.32
N LEU A 276 21.84 -2.11 16.61
CA LEU A 276 22.90 -1.65 17.51
C LEU A 276 23.47 -0.28 17.08
N ILE A 277 23.46 -0.01 15.79
CA ILE A 277 23.93 1.26 15.20
C ILE A 277 22.71 1.97 14.58
N ASN A 278 22.55 3.24 14.95
CA ASN A 278 21.46 4.07 14.40
C ASN A 278 21.50 4.09 12.85
N ALA A 279 20.34 3.90 12.23
CA ALA A 279 20.21 3.79 10.77
C ALA A 279 20.75 5.01 10.02
N SER A 280 20.62 6.22 10.57
CA SER A 280 21.19 7.44 9.97
C SER A 280 22.73 7.41 9.95
N LYS A 281 23.35 6.79 10.94
CA LYS A 281 24.81 6.57 10.94
C LYS A 281 25.21 5.51 9.92
N LEU A 282 24.42 4.41 9.80
CA LEU A 282 24.67 3.37 8.79
C LEU A 282 24.56 3.92 7.36
N LYS A 283 23.56 4.77 7.10
CA LYS A 283 23.36 5.42 5.78
C LYS A 283 24.51 6.32 5.36
N ASN A 284 25.21 6.91 6.34
CA ASN A 284 26.33 7.84 6.12
C ASN A 284 27.69 7.15 6.16
N LEU A 285 27.74 5.82 6.33
CA LEU A 285 29.03 5.10 6.24
C LEU A 285 29.54 5.15 4.80
N PRO A 286 30.82 5.50 4.61
CA PRO A 286 31.40 5.51 3.28
C PRO A 286 31.48 4.08 2.74
N PHE A 287 31.01 3.91 1.51
CA PHE A 287 31.16 2.67 0.78
C PHE A 287 32.60 2.56 0.23
N LYS A 288 33.20 1.38 0.34
CA LYS A 288 34.50 1.07 -0.25
C LYS A 288 34.31 -0.09 -1.22
N GLU A 289 34.72 0.10 -2.47
CA GLU A 289 34.70 -0.97 -3.46
C GLU A 289 35.68 -2.07 -3.06
N PRO A 290 35.34 -3.37 -3.23
CA PRO A 290 36.28 -4.46 -3.03
C PRO A 290 37.38 -4.39 -4.07
N MET A 291 38.61 -4.68 -3.65
CA MET A 291 39.78 -4.77 -4.53
C MET A 291 39.68 -6.00 -5.44
N GLN A 292 39.10 -7.09 -4.92
CA GLN A 292 38.88 -8.35 -5.61
C GLN A 292 37.64 -9.05 -5.09
N THR A 293 36.93 -9.77 -5.97
CA THR A 293 35.81 -10.65 -5.60
C THR A 293 36.14 -12.08 -6.02
N MET A 294 36.05 -13.02 -5.08
CA MET A 294 36.24 -14.46 -5.33
C MET A 294 34.96 -15.22 -4.96
N GLY A 295 34.13 -15.54 -5.97
CA GLY A 295 32.79 -16.06 -5.74
C GLY A 295 31.94 -15.03 -4.97
N ASP A 296 31.41 -15.41 -3.80
CA ASP A 296 30.63 -14.54 -2.92
C ASP A 296 31.49 -13.82 -1.85
N VAL A 297 32.82 -13.91 -1.93
CA VAL A 297 33.76 -13.26 -1.01
C VAL A 297 34.30 -11.97 -1.61
N GLU A 298 34.06 -10.86 -0.93
CA GLU A 298 34.62 -9.53 -1.27
C GLU A 298 35.88 -9.29 -0.46
N ILE A 299 37.01 -8.98 -1.13
CA ILE A 299 38.32 -8.73 -0.53
C ILE A 299 38.67 -7.24 -0.70
N TYR A 300 38.96 -6.56 0.38
CA TYR A 300 39.23 -5.12 0.42
C TYR A 300 40.73 -4.82 0.60
N GLU A 301 41.47 -5.71 1.19
CA GLU A 301 42.93 -5.58 1.41
C GLU A 301 43.60 -6.95 1.35
N GLU A 302 44.77 -7.02 0.71
CA GLU A 302 45.59 -8.23 0.68
C GLU A 302 46.17 -8.58 2.09
N PRO A 303 46.27 -9.87 2.42
CA PRO A 303 46.84 -10.28 3.68
C PRO A 303 48.34 -9.87 3.77
N GLN A 304 48.73 -9.29 4.90
CA GLN A 304 50.08 -8.84 5.15
C GLN A 304 50.81 -9.83 6.09
N LYS A 305 52.10 -10.05 5.79
CA LYS A 305 52.95 -10.87 6.65
C LYS A 305 53.06 -10.21 8.04
N ASP A 306 53.05 -11.01 9.08
CA ASP A 306 53.14 -10.59 10.47
C ASP A 306 51.93 -9.79 11.02
N HIS A 307 50.81 -9.75 10.27
CA HIS A 307 49.54 -9.22 10.76
C HIS A 307 48.67 -10.32 11.40
N VAL A 308 47.88 -9.93 12.38
CA VAL A 308 46.90 -10.79 13.07
C VAL A 308 45.51 -10.52 12.53
N TYR A 309 44.82 -11.60 12.14
CA TYR A 309 43.49 -11.52 11.59
C TYR A 309 42.48 -12.27 12.46
N THR A 310 41.30 -11.69 12.62
CA THR A 310 40.18 -12.33 13.33
C THR A 310 39.03 -12.54 12.34
N LEU A 311 38.51 -13.77 12.34
CA LEU A 311 37.30 -14.14 11.57
C LEU A 311 36.10 -14.15 12.50
N VAL A 312 35.08 -13.41 12.15
CA VAL A 312 33.75 -13.40 12.80
C VAL A 312 32.75 -14.03 11.86
N VAL A 313 32.05 -15.07 12.32
CA VAL A 313 31.09 -15.84 11.50
C VAL A 313 29.74 -15.82 12.13
N ASP A 314 28.72 -15.57 11.31
CA ASP A 314 27.31 -15.71 11.64
C ASP A 314 26.66 -16.69 10.64
N VAL A 315 26.12 -17.80 11.14
CA VAL A 315 25.61 -18.89 10.31
C VAL A 315 24.10 -18.94 10.40
N SER A 316 23.43 -18.86 9.26
CA SER A 316 21.98 -19.04 9.17
C SER A 316 21.60 -20.51 9.35
N HIS A 317 20.35 -20.77 9.77
CA HIS A 317 19.81 -22.13 9.90
C HIS A 317 19.47 -22.80 8.55
N GLY A 318 19.72 -22.15 7.41
CA GLY A 318 19.49 -22.71 6.07
C GLY A 318 18.03 -22.74 5.62
N GLU A 319 17.13 -22.06 6.35
CA GLU A 319 15.70 -22.01 6.03
C GLU A 319 15.33 -20.86 5.05
N GLY A 320 16.31 -20.18 4.47
CA GLY A 320 16.11 -19.07 3.54
C GLY A 320 15.58 -17.77 4.18
N LEU A 321 15.54 -17.71 5.51
CA LEU A 321 15.05 -16.54 6.26
C LEU A 321 16.16 -15.57 6.61
N ASP A 322 17.40 -16.02 6.61
CA ASP A 322 18.58 -15.24 6.98
C ASP A 322 19.80 -15.65 6.15
N TYR A 323 20.85 -14.84 6.19
CA TYR A 323 22.07 -15.06 5.44
C TYR A 323 23.17 -15.64 6.33
N SER A 324 23.95 -16.60 5.81
CA SER A 324 25.23 -16.90 6.39
C SER A 324 26.24 -15.82 6.01
N ALA A 325 26.98 -15.31 6.97
CA ALA A 325 27.94 -14.24 6.74
C ALA A 325 29.22 -14.46 7.53
N PHE A 326 30.33 -13.98 6.99
CA PHE A 326 31.55 -13.78 7.78
C PHE A 326 32.24 -12.47 7.44
N SER A 327 33.02 -11.98 8.39
CA SER A 327 33.91 -10.83 8.23
C SER A 327 35.29 -11.14 8.74
N VAL A 328 36.31 -10.76 7.99
CA VAL A 328 37.73 -10.86 8.40
C VAL A 328 38.22 -9.46 8.76
N PHE A 329 38.78 -9.34 9.95
CA PHE A 329 39.31 -8.08 10.43
C PHE A 329 40.85 -8.23 10.66
N ASP A 330 41.59 -7.25 10.17
CA ASP A 330 42.97 -7.03 10.61
C ASP A 330 42.94 -6.33 11.97
N VAL A 331 43.43 -7.02 13.00
CA VAL A 331 43.42 -6.54 14.39
C VAL A 331 44.82 -6.20 14.89
N SER A 332 45.82 -6.13 14.01
CA SER A 332 47.22 -5.85 14.34
C SER A 332 47.38 -4.44 14.91
N LYS A 333 46.61 -3.47 14.48
CA LYS A 333 46.65 -2.06 14.93
C LYS A 333 45.24 -1.46 14.99
N GLN A 334 45.01 -0.56 15.92
CA GLN A 334 43.77 0.22 15.93
C GLN A 334 43.85 1.42 14.95
N PRO A 335 42.73 1.82 14.29
CA PRO A 335 41.45 1.13 14.30
C PRO A 335 41.51 -0.20 13.54
N TYR A 336 40.76 -1.21 14.00
CA TYR A 336 40.63 -2.48 13.29
C TYR A 336 39.98 -2.28 11.93
N ARG A 337 40.42 -3.03 10.93
CA ARG A 337 39.96 -2.85 9.54
C ARG A 337 39.33 -4.14 9.02
N GLN A 338 38.12 -4.05 8.46
CA GLN A 338 37.53 -5.16 7.72
C GLN A 338 38.27 -5.33 6.39
N VAL A 339 38.93 -6.45 6.20
CA VAL A 339 39.76 -6.76 5.02
C VAL A 339 39.05 -7.70 4.05
N ALA A 340 38.13 -8.51 4.53
CA ALA A 340 37.26 -9.31 3.67
C ALA A 340 35.88 -9.54 4.30
N LYS A 341 34.90 -9.82 3.48
CA LYS A 341 33.56 -10.26 3.91
C LYS A 341 32.93 -11.26 2.95
N TYR A 342 32.00 -12.03 3.47
CA TYR A 342 31.15 -12.96 2.73
C TYR A 342 29.71 -12.82 3.21
N ARG A 343 28.76 -12.97 2.30
CA ARG A 343 27.34 -13.02 2.61
C ARG A 343 26.61 -13.82 1.54
N LYS A 344 25.90 -14.87 1.96
CA LYS A 344 25.07 -15.69 1.07
C LYS A 344 23.87 -16.29 1.79
#